data_dd4ae7d2eebdc500f31fec850fb4ed7e
#
_entry.id   dd4ae7d2eebdc500f31fec850fb4ed7e
#
_cell.length_a   1.000
_cell.length_b   1.000
_cell.length_c   1.000
_cell.angle_alpha   90.00
_cell.angle_beta   90.00
_cell.angle_gamma   90.00
#
_symmetry.space_group_name_H-M   'P 1'
#
loop_
_entity.id
_entity.type
_entity.pdbx_description
1 polymer ?
#
loop_
_entity_poly.entity_id
_entity_poly.type
_entity_poly.pdbx_seq_one_letter_code
_entity_poly.pdbx_strand_id
1 'polypeptide(L)'
;MKIFNLSRGTLIRIDDVAQNMNWDMMNKCEKLFNQHNIKPVLGVIPNNTDPDLLKFTKEENFWEKIKSWQEQGWEISMHGYSHNYEIDTNKNDFFKLGGKSEFYGKSLKEQENKIK
;
A
#
# COMPACT_ATOMS: atom_id res chain seq x y z
N MET A 1 0.53 -4.64 -8.96
CA MET A 1 0.36 -3.37 -9.71
C MET A 1 -0.99 -3.37 -10.39
N LYS A 2 -1.72 -2.28 -10.27
CA LYS A 2 -3.02 -2.09 -10.90
C LYS A 2 -2.93 -0.96 -11.92
N ILE A 3 -3.57 -1.14 -13.07
CA ILE A 3 -3.58 -0.15 -14.14
C ILE A 3 -5.04 0.24 -14.44
N PHE A 4 -5.32 1.53 -14.39
CA PHE A 4 -6.64 2.09 -14.67
C PHE A 4 -6.55 2.96 -15.93
N ASN A 5 -7.35 2.64 -16.95
CA ASN A 5 -7.45 3.43 -18.16
C ASN A 5 -8.53 4.47 -17.99
N LEU A 6 -8.14 5.74 -18.02
CA LEU A 6 -9.05 6.86 -17.94
C LEU A 6 -9.17 7.52 -19.31
N SER A 7 -10.25 8.31 -19.53
CA SER A 7 -10.47 9.01 -20.79
C SER A 7 -9.34 9.96 -21.18
N ARG A 8 -8.51 10.39 -20.23
CA ARG A 8 -7.39 11.32 -20.44
C ARG A 8 -6.03 10.73 -20.12
N GLY A 9 -5.93 9.42 -19.97
CA GLY A 9 -4.64 8.79 -19.68
C GLY A 9 -4.78 7.50 -18.90
N THR A 10 -3.64 7.00 -18.42
CA THR A 10 -3.52 5.76 -17.66
C THR A 10 -3.02 6.08 -16.27
N LEU A 11 -3.72 5.56 -15.25
CA LEU A 11 -3.28 5.63 -13.86
C LEU A 11 -2.66 4.28 -13.48
N ILE A 12 -1.46 4.32 -12.91
CA ILE A 12 -0.78 3.14 -12.39
C ILE A 12 -0.77 3.22 -10.87
N ARG A 13 -1.23 2.15 -10.23
CA ARG A 13 -1.21 2.03 -8.77
C ARG A 13 -0.41 0.78 -8.37
N ILE A 14 0.46 0.95 -7.37
CA ILE A 14 1.22 -0.15 -6.76
C ILE A 14 0.78 -0.26 -5.31
N ASP A 15 0.19 -1.39 -4.94
CA ASP A 15 -0.19 -1.69 -3.57
C ASP A 15 0.90 -2.49 -2.85
N ASP A 16 0.74 -2.67 -1.54
CA ASP A 16 1.63 -3.45 -0.69
C ASP A 16 3.06 -2.90 -0.62
N VAL A 17 3.19 -1.59 -0.73
CA VAL A 17 4.49 -0.93 -0.58
C VAL A 17 4.85 -0.88 0.91
N ALA A 18 5.86 -1.65 1.29
CA ALA A 18 6.24 -1.86 2.69
C ALA A 18 7.76 -1.96 2.83
N GLN A 19 8.23 -1.85 4.08
CA GLN A 19 9.67 -1.96 4.35
C GLN A 19 10.27 -3.29 3.91
N ASN A 20 9.47 -4.35 3.92
CA ASN A 20 9.89 -5.73 3.63
C ASN A 20 9.50 -6.21 2.23
N MET A 21 9.18 -5.31 1.32
CA MET A 21 8.83 -5.69 -0.05
C MET A 21 10.06 -6.09 -0.86
N ASN A 22 9.82 -6.61 -2.06
CA ASN A 22 10.91 -6.94 -2.99
C ASN A 22 11.51 -5.65 -3.57
N TRP A 23 12.55 -5.13 -2.94
CA TRP A 23 13.19 -3.88 -3.31
C TRP A 23 13.90 -3.93 -4.65
N ASP A 24 14.42 -5.10 -5.05
CA ASP A 24 15.03 -5.25 -6.37
C ASP A 24 14.01 -4.99 -7.47
N MET A 25 12.82 -5.57 -7.33
CA MET A 25 11.73 -5.33 -8.28
C MET A 25 11.23 -3.90 -8.21
N MET A 26 11.09 -3.34 -7.02
CA MET A 26 10.65 -1.96 -6.85
C MET A 26 11.63 -0.97 -7.46
N ASN A 27 12.92 -1.19 -7.30
CA ASN A 27 13.95 -0.35 -7.90
C ASN A 27 13.89 -0.40 -9.43
N LYS A 28 13.61 -1.58 -10.00
CA LYS A 28 13.42 -1.72 -11.45
C LYS A 28 12.17 -0.97 -11.92
N CYS A 29 11.08 -1.04 -11.16
CA CYS A 29 9.86 -0.29 -11.46
C CYS A 29 10.10 1.22 -11.40
N GLU A 30 10.79 1.70 -10.37
CA GLU A 30 11.14 3.12 -10.24
C GLU A 30 11.91 3.61 -11.45
N LYS A 31 12.91 2.86 -11.87
CA LYS A 31 13.72 3.21 -13.03
C LYS A 31 12.87 3.30 -14.29
N LEU A 32 11.98 2.32 -14.50
CA LEU A 32 11.09 2.29 -15.64
C LEU A 32 10.12 3.47 -15.64
N PHE A 33 9.52 3.78 -14.48
CA PHE A 33 8.61 4.91 -14.35
C PHE A 33 9.31 6.24 -14.64
N ASN A 34 10.53 6.40 -14.13
CA ASN A 34 11.30 7.63 -14.38
C ASN A 34 11.68 7.78 -15.86
N GLN A 35 12.00 6.67 -16.53
CA GLN A 35 12.30 6.70 -17.96
C GLN A 35 11.12 7.16 -18.82
N HIS A 36 9.91 6.82 -18.40
CA HIS A 36 8.67 7.11 -19.13
C HIS A 36 7.88 8.28 -18.54
N ASN A 37 8.45 9.00 -17.58
CA ASN A 37 7.79 10.12 -16.89
C ASN A 37 6.44 9.70 -16.31
N ILE A 38 6.37 8.52 -15.72
CA ILE A 38 5.19 7.99 -15.06
C ILE A 38 5.30 8.27 -13.56
N LYS A 39 4.23 8.80 -12.97
CA LYS A 39 4.14 9.08 -11.53
C LYS A 39 3.00 8.24 -10.95
N PRO A 40 3.30 7.07 -10.38
CA PRO A 40 2.28 6.17 -9.89
C PRO A 40 1.66 6.63 -8.56
N VAL A 41 0.57 5.97 -8.20
CA VAL A 41 0.00 6.02 -6.85
C VAL A 41 0.54 4.84 -6.08
N LEU A 42 1.10 5.07 -4.90
CA LEU A 42 1.62 4.00 -4.05
C LEU A 42 0.66 3.76 -2.87
N GLY A 43 0.25 2.52 -2.69
CA GLY A 43 -0.46 2.09 -1.49
C GLY A 43 0.54 1.59 -0.46
N VAL A 44 0.83 2.41 0.54
CA VAL A 44 1.88 2.17 1.53
C VAL A 44 1.31 1.54 2.80
N ILE A 45 2.01 0.53 3.31
CA ILE A 45 1.70 -0.13 4.59
C ILE A 45 2.68 0.40 5.63
N PRO A 46 2.24 1.28 6.56
CA PRO A 46 3.16 1.93 7.50
C PRO A 46 3.85 0.98 8.46
N ASN A 47 3.17 -0.04 8.92
CA ASN A 47 3.71 -1.00 9.89
C ASN A 47 3.29 -2.42 9.50
N ASN A 48 3.93 -2.94 8.45
CA ASN A 48 3.59 -4.24 7.89
C ASN A 48 3.91 -5.36 8.89
N THR A 49 2.87 -6.10 9.30
CA THR A 49 3.00 -7.29 10.15
C THR A 49 2.35 -8.52 9.50
N ASP A 50 1.94 -8.42 8.24
CA ASP A 50 1.34 -9.53 7.52
C ASP A 50 2.42 -10.57 7.16
N PRO A 51 2.34 -11.81 7.67
CA PRO A 51 3.33 -12.83 7.37
C PRO A 51 3.51 -13.12 5.88
N ASP A 52 2.47 -12.96 5.09
CA ASP A 52 2.54 -13.19 3.65
C ASP A 52 3.36 -12.13 2.93
N LEU A 53 3.56 -10.97 3.55
CA LEU A 53 4.31 -9.85 2.99
C LEU A 53 5.63 -9.59 3.71
N LEU A 54 6.02 -10.43 4.68
CA LEU A 54 7.29 -10.31 5.41
C LEU A 54 8.34 -11.26 4.86
N LYS A 55 8.51 -11.28 3.54
CA LYS A 55 9.38 -12.25 2.87
C LYS A 55 10.78 -11.74 2.55
N PHE A 56 10.99 -10.44 2.66
CA PHE A 56 12.25 -9.81 2.28
C PHE A 56 12.84 -9.03 3.44
N THR A 57 14.12 -8.70 3.33
CA THR A 57 14.82 -7.90 4.33
C THR A 57 14.23 -6.51 4.43
N LYS A 58 14.10 -6.01 5.65
CA LYS A 58 13.57 -4.67 5.92
C LYS A 58 14.52 -3.60 5.40
N GLU A 59 13.98 -2.67 4.63
CA GLU A 59 14.71 -1.50 4.14
C GLU A 59 14.70 -0.39 5.21
N GLU A 60 15.86 -0.04 5.73
CA GLU A 60 15.98 0.95 6.80
C GLU A 60 15.69 2.38 6.32
N ASN A 61 15.94 2.67 5.06
CA ASN A 61 15.70 3.99 4.47
C ASN A 61 14.32 4.13 3.85
N PHE A 62 13.38 3.30 4.25
CA PHE A 62 12.05 3.22 3.65
C PHE A 62 11.34 4.57 3.61
N TRP A 63 11.26 5.26 4.73
CA TRP A 63 10.53 6.52 4.82
C TRP A 63 11.19 7.65 4.03
N GLU A 64 12.49 7.63 3.95
CA GLU A 64 13.25 8.57 3.13
C GLU A 64 12.98 8.35 1.64
N LYS A 65 12.87 7.10 1.22
CA LYS A 65 12.50 6.75 -0.15
C LYS A 65 11.07 7.18 -0.47
N ILE A 66 10.12 6.92 0.44
CA ILE A 66 8.73 7.35 0.29
C ILE A 66 8.65 8.87 0.12
N LYS A 67 9.36 9.61 0.95
CA LYS A 67 9.39 11.07 0.88
C LYS A 67 9.99 11.55 -0.45
N SER A 68 11.05 10.93 -0.90
CA SER A 68 11.67 11.24 -2.18
C SER A 68 10.69 11.06 -3.34
N TRP A 69 9.97 9.96 -3.36
CA TRP A 69 8.96 9.72 -4.39
C TRP A 69 7.83 10.74 -4.34
N GLN A 70 7.39 11.10 -3.14
CA GLN A 70 6.38 12.15 -2.98
C GLN A 70 6.87 13.50 -3.54
N GLU A 71 8.12 13.84 -3.28
CA GLU A 71 8.74 15.06 -3.80
C GLU A 71 8.86 15.04 -5.33
N GLN A 72 8.98 13.84 -5.92
CA GLN A 72 8.97 13.66 -7.37
C GLN A 72 7.57 13.73 -7.97
N GLY A 73 6.53 13.87 -7.16
CA GLY A 73 5.16 13.96 -7.62
C GLY A 73 4.39 12.65 -7.61
N TRP A 74 4.94 11.58 -7.04
CA TRP A 74 4.20 10.33 -6.86
C TRP A 74 3.16 10.52 -5.76
N GLU A 75 1.99 9.95 -5.96
CA GLU A 75 0.92 10.01 -4.97
C GLU A 75 1.13 8.93 -3.91
N ILE A 76 1.09 9.31 -2.65
CA ILE A 76 1.26 8.36 -1.54
C ILE A 76 -0.08 8.22 -0.81
N SER A 77 -0.58 7.00 -0.74
CA SER A 77 -1.80 6.69 0.01
C SER A 77 -1.52 5.57 1.00
N MET A 78 -2.34 5.47 2.02
CA MET A 78 -2.22 4.42 3.02
C MET A 78 -3.00 3.19 2.56
N HIS A 79 -2.35 2.02 2.59
CA HIS A 79 -2.95 0.74 2.25
C HIS A 79 -3.06 -0.12 3.52
N GLY A 80 -4.00 0.25 4.40
CA GLY A 80 -4.07 -0.28 5.74
C GLY A 80 -2.96 0.29 6.63
N TYR A 81 -2.87 -0.19 7.86
CA TYR A 81 -1.79 0.18 8.77
C TYR A 81 -0.74 -0.93 8.87
N SER A 82 -1.19 -2.14 9.14
CA SER A 82 -0.30 -3.32 9.34
C SER A 82 -0.53 -4.42 8.31
N HIS A 83 -1.52 -4.26 7.45
CA HIS A 83 -1.99 -5.25 6.48
C HIS A 83 -2.47 -6.55 7.14
N ASN A 84 -2.84 -6.49 8.42
CA ASN A 84 -3.45 -7.61 9.12
C ASN A 84 -4.95 -7.45 9.15
N TYR A 85 -5.65 -8.50 8.74
CA TYR A 85 -7.11 -8.55 8.78
C TYR A 85 -7.53 -9.12 10.14
N GLU A 86 -8.10 -8.26 10.98
CA GLU A 86 -8.48 -8.66 12.33
C GLU A 86 -9.91 -9.22 12.42
N ILE A 87 -10.74 -8.90 11.42
CA ILE A 87 -12.12 -9.36 11.36
C ILE A 87 -12.40 -9.93 9.97
N ASP A 88 -12.86 -11.17 9.94
CA ASP A 88 -13.34 -11.80 8.72
C ASP A 88 -14.84 -11.51 8.60
N THR A 89 -15.22 -10.69 7.63
CA THR A 89 -16.60 -10.28 7.43
C THR A 89 -17.40 -11.20 6.51
N ASN A 90 -16.79 -12.23 5.96
CA ASN A 90 -17.46 -13.13 5.01
C ASN A 90 -18.73 -13.78 5.55
N LYS A 91 -18.74 -14.12 6.84
CA LYS A 91 -19.86 -14.83 7.45
C LYS A 91 -21.02 -13.90 7.79
N ASN A 92 -20.76 -12.64 8.05
CA ASN A 92 -21.73 -11.69 8.58
C ASN A 92 -21.99 -10.51 7.64
N ASP A 93 -21.35 -10.47 6.51
CA ASP A 93 -21.52 -9.40 5.54
C ASP A 93 -22.64 -9.76 4.59
N PHE A 94 -23.76 -9.05 4.71
CA PHE A 94 -24.92 -9.26 3.85
C PHE A 94 -24.58 -9.08 2.38
N PHE A 95 -23.73 -8.12 2.05
CA PHE A 95 -23.35 -7.83 0.67
C PHE A 95 -22.10 -8.59 0.22
N LYS A 96 -21.43 -9.26 1.11
CA LYS A 96 -20.18 -10.01 0.84
C LYS A 96 -19.13 -9.15 0.13
N LEU A 97 -19.05 -7.89 0.51
CA LEU A 97 -18.18 -6.91 -0.14
C LEU A 97 -16.71 -7.04 0.23
N GLY A 98 -16.39 -7.80 1.25
CA GLY A 98 -15.01 -8.05 1.62
C GLY A 98 -14.94 -9.12 2.66
N GLY A 99 -14.02 -10.04 2.53
CA GLY A 99 -13.84 -11.12 3.48
C GLY A 99 -13.02 -10.73 4.69
N LYS A 100 -12.23 -9.67 4.58
CA LYS A 100 -11.25 -9.31 5.59
C LYS A 100 -11.18 -7.81 5.76
N SER A 101 -10.96 -7.38 7.01
CA SER A 101 -10.85 -5.94 7.31
C SER A 101 -9.89 -5.70 8.46
N GLU A 102 -9.16 -4.60 8.38
CA GLU A 102 -8.29 -4.13 9.46
C GLU A 102 -9.04 -3.15 10.38
N PHE A 103 -10.03 -2.43 9.85
CA PHE A 103 -10.75 -1.38 10.58
C PHE A 103 -12.19 -1.73 10.94
N TYR A 104 -12.82 -2.62 10.18
CA TYR A 104 -14.23 -2.98 10.41
C TYR A 104 -14.45 -3.51 11.82
N GLY A 105 -15.46 -2.98 12.50
CA GLY A 105 -15.79 -3.38 13.87
C GLY A 105 -14.87 -2.79 14.94
N LYS A 106 -13.85 -2.04 14.56
CA LYS A 106 -12.97 -1.36 15.52
C LYS A 106 -13.63 -0.11 16.06
N SER A 107 -13.33 0.23 17.32
CA SER A 107 -13.77 1.50 17.88
C SER A 107 -13.08 2.67 17.17
N LEU A 108 -13.69 3.85 17.27
CA LEU A 108 -13.09 5.05 16.68
C LEU A 108 -11.68 5.30 17.22
N LYS A 109 -11.46 5.07 18.51
CA LYS A 109 -10.15 5.24 19.13
C LYS A 109 -9.10 4.28 18.56
N GLU A 110 -9.48 3.03 18.34
CA GLU A 110 -8.59 2.03 17.74
C GLU A 110 -8.25 2.39 16.31
N GLN A 111 -9.23 2.86 15.54
CA GLN A 111 -9.01 3.29 14.17
C GLN A 111 -8.09 4.51 14.12
N GLU A 112 -8.28 5.49 15.02
CA GLU A 112 -7.41 6.66 15.12
C GLU A 112 -5.98 6.27 15.45
N ASN A 113 -5.78 5.34 16.37
CA ASN A 113 -4.45 4.88 16.74
C ASN A 113 -3.72 4.21 15.58
N LYS A 114 -4.44 3.51 14.71
CA LYS A 114 -3.84 2.90 13.53
C LYS A 114 -3.48 3.90 12.44
N ILE A 115 -4.16 5.03 12.40
CA ILE A 115 -3.93 6.05 11.39
C ILE A 115 -2.79 6.99 11.80
N LYS A 116 -2.59 7.18 13.09
CA LYS A 116 -1.50 7.99 13.60
C LYS A 116 -0.16 7.27 13.41
#